data_7b6f6b5f224d6a57e562c7364b0e823b
#
_entry.id   7b6f6b5f224d6a57e562c7364b0e823b
#
_cell.length_a   1.000
_cell.length_b   1.000
_cell.length_c   1.000
_cell.angle_alpha   90.00
_cell.angle_beta   90.00
_cell.angle_gamma   90.00
#
_symmetry.space_group_name_H-M   'P 1'
#
loop_
_entity.id
_entity.type
_entity.pdbx_description
1 polymer ?
#
loop_
_entity_poly.entity_id
_entity_poly.type
_entity_poly.pdbx_seq_one_letter_code
_entity_poly.pdbx_strand_id
1 'polypeptide(L)'
;MEPRAARLAAVSSLANKGQPICVLLLARELEQFILREQAEDLLRSPAVVAVDPPRIRYGAMARLPRPAAAALATRQAKRLVKRLRSDRGEPRVVVIFHPLQLPLAEAIQADCGGCEIWYSRWDRYELAYDATPERRQRLAELHEKASEASSLTFAVSDTLVEIETAAGREALLVTTPADSFPAPQIGDTVVAVSLGHLGWRTDWALLRAVAEKLGERLVLLLIGDWHEDECADDPDFHACRAHPSLVWLGRQSDEQASRLILTADVGIIPFKLEPFNDAGLPNRILKYARLGRRTISPMLSGVTSWAPAVTRVADADEFAAALAEQAGARTLPDGELREWAVAQTARRQNEPLWQRLEQLGVARDS
;
A
#
# COMPACT_ATOMS: atom_id res chain seq x y z
N MET A 1 10.76 -24.60 -14.44
CA MET A 1 10.69 -23.21 -13.91
C MET A 1 11.59 -23.16 -12.70
N GLU A 2 12.77 -22.56 -12.82
CA GLU A 2 13.66 -22.34 -11.67
C GLU A 2 13.07 -21.24 -10.79
N PRO A 3 13.11 -21.37 -9.45
CA PRO A 3 12.59 -20.38 -8.54
C PRO A 3 13.34 -19.04 -8.68
N ARG A 4 12.60 -17.97 -8.96
CA ARG A 4 13.09 -16.58 -9.11
C ARG A 4 13.97 -16.06 -7.94
N ALA A 5 13.92 -16.72 -6.79
CA ALA A 5 14.76 -16.44 -5.62
C ALA A 5 16.28 -16.56 -5.91
N ALA A 6 16.69 -17.39 -6.89
CA ALA A 6 18.08 -17.52 -7.29
C ALA A 6 18.60 -16.31 -8.11
N ARG A 7 17.73 -15.49 -8.72
CA ARG A 7 18.15 -14.34 -9.53
C ARG A 7 18.55 -13.10 -8.71
N LEU A 8 18.03 -12.92 -7.51
CA LEU A 8 18.44 -11.82 -6.61
C LEU A 8 19.80 -12.07 -5.95
N ALA A 9 20.26 -13.33 -5.93
CA ALA A 9 21.59 -13.70 -5.42
C ALA A 9 22.73 -13.55 -6.45
N ALA A 10 22.42 -13.37 -7.74
CA ALA A 10 23.39 -13.46 -8.83
C ALA A 10 23.88 -12.11 -9.39
N VAL A 11 23.53 -10.97 -8.76
CA VAL A 11 24.09 -9.68 -9.13
C VAL A 11 25.42 -9.46 -8.38
N SER A 12 26.47 -9.92 -9.03
CA SER A 12 27.84 -9.43 -9.05
C SER A 12 28.67 -9.34 -7.77
N SER A 13 29.68 -10.16 -7.75
CA SER A 13 30.83 -10.17 -6.89
C SER A 13 31.85 -9.04 -7.14
N LEU A 14 31.44 -7.79 -7.17
CA LEU A 14 32.34 -6.65 -6.99
C LEU A 14 31.81 -5.83 -5.80
N ALA A 15 32.13 -6.35 -4.60
CA ALA A 15 31.86 -5.66 -3.35
C ALA A 15 32.58 -4.30 -3.34
N ASN A 16 31.85 -3.21 -3.53
CA ASN A 16 32.33 -1.85 -3.31
C ASN A 16 32.37 -1.59 -1.79
N LYS A 17 33.40 -2.13 -1.14
CA LYS A 17 33.62 -1.95 0.29
C LYS A 17 33.63 -0.46 0.62
N GLY A 18 32.73 -0.04 1.52
CA GLY A 18 32.65 1.34 2.01
C GLY A 18 31.73 2.28 1.20
N GLN A 19 31.08 1.82 0.14
CA GLN A 19 30.05 2.64 -0.52
C GLN A 19 28.79 2.77 0.35
N PRO A 20 28.11 3.92 0.30
CA PRO A 20 26.86 4.14 1.03
C PRO A 20 25.73 3.27 0.45
N ILE A 21 25.01 2.58 1.32
CA ILE A 21 23.84 1.78 0.94
C ILE A 21 22.59 2.19 1.72
N CYS A 22 21.42 1.98 1.08
CA CYS A 22 20.11 2.04 1.69
C CYS A 22 19.62 0.64 2.05
N VAL A 23 19.14 0.46 3.27
CA VAL A 23 18.66 -0.82 3.79
C VAL A 23 17.16 -0.78 3.98
N LEU A 24 16.40 -1.57 3.24
CA LEU A 24 14.96 -1.71 3.40
C LEU A 24 14.67 -2.85 4.40
N LEU A 25 14.19 -2.54 5.59
CA LEU A 25 13.75 -3.57 6.55
C LEU A 25 12.32 -4.00 6.19
N LEU A 26 12.15 -5.10 5.49
CA LEU A 26 10.82 -5.55 5.08
C LEU A 26 9.99 -6.01 6.29
N ALA A 27 8.72 -5.65 6.31
CA ALA A 27 7.78 -6.10 7.33
C ALA A 27 7.25 -7.52 7.05
N ARG A 28 7.27 -7.94 5.78
CA ARG A 28 6.94 -9.27 5.24
C ARG A 28 7.93 -9.62 4.13
N GLU A 29 7.91 -10.84 3.66
CA GLU A 29 8.65 -11.25 2.47
C GLU A 29 8.21 -10.41 1.26
N LEU A 30 9.12 -10.14 0.33
CA LEU A 30 8.92 -9.18 -0.76
C LEU A 30 7.69 -9.50 -1.61
N GLU A 31 7.43 -10.79 -1.89
CA GLU A 31 6.29 -11.26 -2.67
C GLU A 31 4.94 -10.98 -1.99
N GLN A 32 4.92 -10.82 -0.67
CA GLN A 32 3.74 -10.52 0.15
C GLN A 32 3.72 -9.07 0.63
N PHE A 33 4.67 -8.27 0.17
CA PHE A 33 4.83 -6.91 0.62
C PHE A 33 3.94 -5.97 -0.20
N ILE A 34 3.12 -5.18 0.50
CA ILE A 34 2.14 -4.31 -0.17
C ILE A 34 2.79 -3.20 -1.02
N LEU A 35 4.02 -2.77 -0.67
CA LEU A 35 4.86 -1.83 -1.43
C LEU A 35 5.87 -2.54 -2.34
N ARG A 36 5.54 -3.73 -2.79
CA ARG A 36 6.44 -4.55 -3.60
C ARG A 36 7.01 -3.81 -4.80
N GLU A 37 6.16 -3.17 -5.59
CA GLU A 37 6.59 -2.47 -6.82
C GLU A 37 7.57 -1.33 -6.51
N GLN A 38 7.30 -0.55 -5.45
CA GLN A 38 8.21 0.50 -4.99
C GLN A 38 9.54 -0.09 -4.50
N ALA A 39 9.49 -1.17 -3.70
CA ALA A 39 10.69 -1.84 -3.22
C ALA A 39 11.49 -2.45 -4.39
N GLU A 40 10.83 -3.09 -5.35
CA GLU A 40 11.47 -3.66 -6.55
C GLU A 40 12.13 -2.58 -7.41
N ASP A 41 11.51 -1.39 -7.55
CA ASP A 41 12.13 -0.28 -8.26
C ASP A 41 13.40 0.21 -7.56
N LEU A 42 13.34 0.42 -6.25
CA LEU A 42 14.52 0.81 -5.45
C LEU A 42 15.62 -0.25 -5.51
N LEU A 43 15.27 -1.53 -5.48
CA LEU A 43 16.19 -2.67 -5.53
C LEU A 43 16.87 -2.87 -6.91
N ARG A 44 16.47 -2.12 -7.94
CA ARG A 44 17.24 -2.08 -9.20
C ARG A 44 18.64 -1.48 -9.01
N SER A 45 18.80 -0.62 -8.00
CA SER A 45 20.12 -0.12 -7.62
C SER A 45 20.85 -1.11 -6.72
N PRO A 46 22.11 -1.48 -7.00
CA PRO A 46 22.93 -2.31 -6.12
C PRO A 46 23.25 -1.65 -4.78
N ALA A 47 23.05 -0.32 -4.69
CA ALA A 47 23.17 0.45 -3.45
C ALA A 47 21.94 0.32 -2.53
N VAL A 48 20.89 -0.39 -2.93
CA VAL A 48 19.71 -0.67 -2.11
C VAL A 48 19.61 -2.15 -1.80
N VAL A 49 19.40 -2.49 -0.53
CA VAL A 49 19.38 -3.88 -0.06
C VAL A 49 18.10 -4.12 0.75
N ALA A 50 17.30 -5.09 0.35
CA ALA A 50 16.20 -5.58 1.16
C ALA A 50 16.68 -6.58 2.22
N VAL A 51 16.12 -6.48 3.40
CA VAL A 51 16.34 -7.39 4.51
C VAL A 51 15.01 -7.99 4.93
N ASP A 52 14.86 -9.28 4.74
CA ASP A 52 13.68 -10.02 5.13
C ASP A 52 13.41 -9.96 6.64
N PRO A 53 12.16 -10.16 7.08
CA PRO A 53 11.83 -10.19 8.49
C PRO A 53 12.67 -11.22 9.25
N PRO A 54 13.14 -10.89 10.47
CA PRO A 54 13.91 -11.83 11.25
C PRO A 54 13.07 -13.05 11.65
N ARG A 55 13.72 -14.18 11.94
CA ARG A 55 13.04 -15.43 12.38
C ARG A 55 12.11 -15.18 13.57
N ILE A 56 12.55 -14.36 14.54
CA ILE A 56 11.68 -13.85 15.60
C ILE A 56 11.04 -12.59 15.05
N ARG A 57 9.78 -12.69 14.61
CA ARG A 57 9.03 -11.61 13.99
C ARG A 57 8.94 -10.37 14.91
N TYR A 58 8.89 -9.17 14.35
CA TYR A 58 8.85 -7.89 15.06
C TYR A 58 7.76 -7.84 16.14
N GLY A 59 6.55 -8.36 15.86
CA GLY A 59 5.47 -8.44 16.86
C GLY A 59 5.77 -9.38 18.03
N ALA A 60 6.53 -10.45 17.84
CA ALA A 60 6.99 -11.31 18.92
C ALA A 60 8.08 -10.63 19.76
N MET A 61 9.01 -9.92 19.11
CA MET A 61 10.01 -9.10 19.80
C MET A 61 9.38 -8.03 20.70
N ALA A 62 8.32 -7.36 20.23
CA ALA A 62 7.62 -6.32 20.97
C ALA A 62 6.86 -6.83 22.21
N ARG A 63 6.70 -8.15 22.38
CA ARG A 63 6.11 -8.80 23.55
C ARG A 63 7.16 -9.16 24.61
N LEU A 64 8.44 -9.10 24.28
CA LEU A 64 9.52 -9.35 25.24
C LEU A 64 9.67 -8.19 26.24
N PRO A 65 10.19 -8.44 27.44
CA PRO A 65 10.62 -7.37 28.33
C PRO A 65 11.62 -6.43 27.62
N ARG A 66 11.50 -5.12 27.85
CA ARG A 66 12.32 -4.09 27.16
C ARG A 66 13.82 -4.42 27.09
N PRO A 67 14.49 -4.85 28.20
CA PRO A 67 15.92 -5.19 28.12
C PRO A 67 16.21 -6.37 27.18
N ALA A 68 15.35 -7.39 27.19
CA ALA A 68 15.52 -8.57 26.33
C ALA A 68 15.27 -8.23 24.84
N ALA A 69 14.26 -7.42 24.55
CA ALA A 69 13.99 -6.93 23.21
C ALA A 69 15.17 -6.09 22.67
N ALA A 70 15.70 -5.17 23.48
CA ALA A 70 16.85 -4.34 23.13
C ALA A 70 18.12 -5.18 22.89
N ALA A 71 18.41 -6.14 23.76
CA ALA A 71 19.56 -7.03 23.59
C ALA A 71 19.43 -7.88 22.31
N LEU A 72 18.23 -8.36 21.98
CA LEU A 72 17.98 -9.12 20.78
C LEU A 72 18.15 -8.24 19.52
N ALA A 73 17.59 -7.03 19.53
CA ALA A 73 17.73 -6.06 18.43
C ALA A 73 19.21 -5.72 18.20
N THR A 74 19.97 -5.43 19.26
CA THR A 74 21.42 -5.15 19.16
C THR A 74 22.19 -6.33 18.59
N ARG A 75 21.88 -7.56 19.01
CA ARG A 75 22.55 -8.75 18.48
C ARG A 75 22.23 -8.97 17.00
N GLN A 76 20.98 -8.74 16.58
CA GLN A 76 20.57 -8.86 15.19
C GLN A 76 21.22 -7.76 14.35
N ALA A 77 21.21 -6.51 14.82
CA ALA A 77 21.84 -5.38 14.15
C ALA A 77 23.33 -5.63 13.89
N LYS A 78 24.11 -6.00 14.90
CA LYS A 78 25.54 -6.29 14.76
C LYS A 78 25.85 -7.35 13.72
N ARG A 79 25.05 -8.42 13.67
CA ARG A 79 25.21 -9.48 12.65
C ARG A 79 24.87 -8.97 11.26
N LEU A 80 23.79 -8.21 11.14
CA LEU A 80 23.33 -7.66 9.87
C LEU A 80 24.33 -6.65 9.32
N VAL A 81 24.73 -5.67 10.12
CA VAL A 81 25.68 -4.62 9.71
C VAL A 81 27.03 -5.23 9.32
N LYS A 82 27.55 -6.20 10.10
CA LYS A 82 28.79 -6.92 9.74
C LYS A 82 28.67 -7.58 8.36
N ARG A 83 27.55 -8.24 8.06
CA ARG A 83 27.32 -8.87 6.76
C ARG A 83 27.19 -7.83 5.65
N LEU A 84 26.43 -6.74 5.87
CA LEU A 84 26.27 -5.68 4.89
C LEU A 84 27.61 -5.03 4.54
N ARG A 85 28.42 -4.68 5.53
CA ARG A 85 29.77 -4.14 5.32
C ARG A 85 30.69 -5.07 4.54
N SER A 86 30.54 -6.39 4.75
CA SER A 86 31.33 -7.39 4.00
C SER A 86 30.87 -7.53 2.55
N ASP A 87 29.57 -7.56 2.32
CA ASP A 87 28.97 -8.06 1.08
C ASP A 87 28.42 -6.95 0.18
N ARG A 88 28.10 -5.77 0.73
CA ARG A 88 27.34 -4.72 0.02
C ARG A 88 27.90 -3.31 0.20
N GLY A 89 28.12 -2.85 1.43
CA GLY A 89 28.59 -1.50 1.75
C GLY A 89 28.20 -1.03 3.13
N GLU A 90 28.40 0.28 3.39
CA GLU A 90 28.10 0.90 4.68
C GLU A 90 26.67 1.44 4.71
N PRO A 91 25.79 1.01 5.65
CA PRO A 91 24.44 1.56 5.78
C PRO A 91 24.46 3.06 6.03
N ARG A 92 23.79 3.83 5.18
CA ARG A 92 23.56 5.28 5.32
C ARG A 92 22.12 5.62 5.61
N VAL A 93 21.20 4.79 5.13
CA VAL A 93 19.77 4.91 5.37
C VAL A 93 19.21 3.55 5.75
N VAL A 94 18.36 3.50 6.76
CA VAL A 94 17.56 2.35 7.14
C VAL A 94 16.09 2.74 7.00
N VAL A 95 15.39 2.10 6.08
CA VAL A 95 13.95 2.33 5.86
C VAL A 95 13.16 1.32 6.65
N ILE A 96 12.22 1.81 7.47
CA ILE A 96 11.23 1.01 8.19
C ILE A 96 9.84 1.22 7.62
N PHE A 97 9.06 0.17 7.53
CA PHE A 97 7.69 0.16 6.99
C PHE A 97 6.63 -0.14 8.07
N HIS A 98 7.06 -0.33 9.30
CA HIS A 98 6.19 -0.57 10.44
C HIS A 98 6.89 -0.13 11.74
N PRO A 99 6.22 0.54 12.67
CA PRO A 99 6.86 1.07 13.88
C PRO A 99 7.50 0.01 14.77
N LEU A 100 7.05 -1.23 14.71
CA LEU A 100 7.69 -2.35 15.44
C LEU A 100 9.11 -2.70 14.94
N GLN A 101 9.54 -2.14 13.81
CA GLN A 101 10.90 -2.29 13.28
C GLN A 101 11.89 -1.29 13.90
N LEU A 102 11.38 -0.23 14.53
CA LEU A 102 12.19 0.86 15.09
C LEU A 102 13.32 0.36 16.03
N PRO A 103 13.10 -0.55 16.98
CA PRO A 103 14.20 -1.00 17.86
C PRO A 103 15.35 -1.66 17.11
N LEU A 104 15.08 -2.33 15.99
CA LEU A 104 16.14 -2.89 15.14
C LEU A 104 16.83 -1.78 14.32
N ALA A 105 16.09 -0.82 13.80
CA ALA A 105 16.66 0.32 13.06
C ALA A 105 17.57 1.18 13.94
N GLU A 106 17.15 1.51 15.16
CA GLU A 106 17.96 2.23 16.15
C GLU A 106 19.25 1.46 16.51
N ALA A 107 19.14 0.14 16.67
CA ALA A 107 20.32 -0.69 16.94
C ALA A 107 21.30 -0.75 15.74
N ILE A 108 20.78 -0.71 14.49
CA ILE A 108 21.61 -0.58 13.28
C ILE A 108 22.24 0.80 13.25
N GLN A 109 21.49 1.87 13.50
CA GLN A 109 21.98 3.25 13.54
C GLN A 109 23.14 3.39 14.51
N ALA A 110 23.00 2.84 15.72
CA ALA A 110 24.07 2.85 16.73
C ALA A 110 25.32 2.09 16.29
N ASP A 111 25.16 0.94 15.63
CA ASP A 111 26.30 0.11 15.16
C ASP A 111 27.00 0.72 13.92
N CYS A 112 26.27 1.49 13.10
CA CYS A 112 26.82 2.20 11.94
C CYS A 112 27.45 3.56 12.28
N GLY A 113 27.29 4.05 13.48
CA GLY A 113 27.80 5.39 13.87
C GLY A 113 26.98 6.55 13.34
N GLY A 114 25.67 6.37 13.08
CA GLY A 114 24.73 7.45 12.76
C GLY A 114 24.17 7.43 11.35
N CYS A 115 23.69 6.31 10.85
CA CYS A 115 22.86 6.28 9.63
C CYS A 115 21.50 6.93 9.88
N GLU A 116 20.85 7.40 8.82
CA GLU A 116 19.47 7.93 8.91
C GLU A 116 18.46 6.80 9.06
N ILE A 117 17.38 7.06 9.77
CA ILE A 117 16.19 6.21 9.78
C ILE A 117 15.11 6.94 8.99
N TRP A 118 14.53 6.28 8.00
CA TRP A 118 13.37 6.74 7.26
C TRP A 118 12.17 5.87 7.56
N TYR A 119 10.99 6.50 7.73
CA TYR A 119 9.78 5.79 8.05
C TYR A 119 8.73 5.91 6.95
N SER A 120 8.21 4.76 6.50
CA SER A 120 7.10 4.67 5.57
C SER A 120 5.77 4.64 6.33
N ARG A 121 4.99 5.70 6.25
CA ARG A 121 3.67 5.81 6.89
C ARG A 121 2.56 5.56 5.88
N TRP A 122 1.77 4.50 6.12
CA TRP A 122 0.75 4.03 5.18
C TRP A 122 -0.66 4.42 5.55
N ASP A 123 -1.01 4.21 6.81
CA ASP A 123 -2.34 4.37 7.35
C ASP A 123 -2.28 4.93 8.76
N ARG A 124 -3.44 5.28 9.27
CA ARG A 124 -3.67 5.59 10.66
C ARG A 124 -4.11 4.33 11.41
N TYR A 125 -3.21 3.34 11.49
CA TYR A 125 -3.48 2.04 12.16
C TYR A 125 -3.96 2.20 13.60
N GLU A 126 -3.62 3.30 14.25
CA GLU A 126 -4.09 3.68 15.59
C GLU A 126 -5.60 3.98 15.63
N LEU A 127 -6.24 4.16 14.48
CA LEU A 127 -7.69 4.37 14.36
C LEU A 127 -8.44 3.15 13.84
N ALA A 128 -7.77 2.01 13.64
CA ALA A 128 -8.42 0.79 13.20
C ALA A 128 -9.51 0.33 14.17
N TYR A 129 -10.68 -0.04 13.67
CA TYR A 129 -11.87 -0.31 14.52
C TYR A 129 -11.76 -1.59 15.33
N ASP A 130 -11.08 -2.60 14.80
CA ASP A 130 -10.86 -3.90 15.44
C ASP A 130 -9.93 -3.84 16.65
N ALA A 131 -9.38 -2.66 16.93
CA ALA A 131 -8.45 -2.45 18.02
C ALA A 131 -9.16 -1.89 19.26
N THR A 132 -8.88 -2.47 20.45
CA THR A 132 -9.32 -1.89 21.71
C THR A 132 -8.71 -0.49 21.94
N PRO A 133 -9.32 0.38 22.77
CA PRO A 133 -8.76 1.71 23.07
C PRO A 133 -7.29 1.67 23.50
N GLU A 134 -6.91 0.72 24.33
CA GLU A 134 -5.53 0.54 24.82
C GLU A 134 -4.59 0.14 23.68
N ARG A 135 -5.04 -0.71 22.76
CA ARG A 135 -4.27 -1.11 21.58
C ARG A 135 -4.10 0.07 20.61
N ARG A 136 -5.16 0.87 20.40
CA ARG A 136 -5.11 2.10 19.59
C ARG A 136 -4.10 3.09 20.15
N GLN A 137 -4.19 3.38 21.44
CA GLN A 137 -3.25 4.28 22.12
C GLN A 137 -1.81 3.78 21.97
N ARG A 138 -1.58 2.49 22.20
CA ARG A 138 -0.24 1.89 22.03
C ARG A 138 0.26 1.99 20.59
N LEU A 139 -0.60 1.79 19.61
CA LEU A 139 -0.24 1.94 18.19
C LEU A 139 0.09 3.40 17.88
N ALA A 140 -0.71 4.36 18.35
CA ALA A 140 -0.44 5.79 18.18
C ALA A 140 0.94 6.17 18.75
N GLU A 141 1.24 5.73 19.98
CA GLU A 141 2.56 5.96 20.62
C GLU A 141 3.71 5.33 19.83
N LEU A 142 3.50 4.15 19.22
CA LEU A 142 4.52 3.49 18.42
C LEU A 142 4.76 4.21 17.08
N HIS A 143 3.69 4.68 16.42
CA HIS A 143 3.79 5.47 15.21
C HIS A 143 4.47 6.81 15.47
N GLU A 144 4.07 7.51 16.53
CA GLU A 144 4.70 8.77 16.93
C GLU A 144 6.20 8.62 17.18
N LYS A 145 6.60 7.62 17.96
CA LYS A 145 8.01 7.31 18.18
C LYS A 145 8.78 6.97 16.91
N ALA A 146 8.15 6.25 15.97
CA ALA A 146 8.79 5.93 14.70
C ALA A 146 9.00 7.20 13.86
N SER A 147 8.00 8.08 13.80
CA SER A 147 8.11 9.38 13.11
C SER A 147 9.14 10.30 13.79
N GLU A 148 9.16 10.40 15.12
CA GLU A 148 10.12 11.20 15.89
C GLU A 148 11.57 10.74 15.69
N ALA A 149 11.80 9.43 15.65
CA ALA A 149 13.13 8.84 15.49
C ALA A 149 13.64 8.89 14.04
N SER A 150 12.78 9.22 13.08
CA SER A 150 13.12 9.24 11.66
C SER A 150 13.52 10.64 11.22
N SER A 151 14.59 10.75 10.44
CA SER A 151 14.98 12.00 9.77
C SER A 151 14.05 12.35 8.62
N LEU A 152 13.32 11.39 8.09
CA LEU A 152 12.34 11.55 7.02
C LEU A 152 11.19 10.56 7.21
N THR A 153 9.95 11.06 7.16
CA THR A 153 8.76 10.23 6.95
C THR A 153 8.28 10.37 5.52
N PHE A 154 8.08 9.27 4.81
CA PHE A 154 7.37 9.32 3.54
C PHE A 154 6.01 8.64 3.67
N ALA A 155 5.00 9.31 3.17
CA ALA A 155 3.61 8.95 3.39
C ALA A 155 2.85 8.83 2.06
N VAL A 156 1.83 7.98 2.03
CA VAL A 156 1.09 7.67 0.80
C VAL A 156 0.03 8.68 0.44
N SER A 157 -0.29 9.64 1.34
CA SER A 157 -1.32 10.66 1.11
C SER A 157 -0.91 12.02 1.65
N ASP A 158 -1.44 13.09 1.05
CA ASP A 158 -1.24 14.46 1.52
C ASP A 158 -1.66 14.62 2.98
N THR A 159 -2.78 14.04 3.39
CA THR A 159 -3.27 14.08 4.78
C THR A 159 -2.24 13.51 5.77
N LEU A 160 -1.56 12.42 5.40
CA LEU A 160 -0.50 11.85 6.25
C LEU A 160 0.75 12.74 6.24
N VAL A 161 1.08 13.36 5.12
CA VAL A 161 2.16 14.35 5.03
C VAL A 161 1.83 15.57 5.90
N GLU A 162 0.61 16.09 5.84
CA GLU A 162 0.14 17.21 6.66
C GLU A 162 0.23 16.92 8.17
N ILE A 163 -0.12 15.69 8.60
CA ILE A 163 0.01 15.27 10.00
C ILE A 163 1.49 15.35 10.45
N GLU A 164 2.42 14.89 9.64
CA GLU A 164 3.84 14.92 9.97
C GLU A 164 4.39 16.34 9.97
N THR A 165 4.07 17.14 8.94
CA THR A 165 4.53 18.54 8.83
C THR A 165 3.93 19.44 9.90
N ALA A 166 2.66 19.24 10.28
CA ALA A 166 2.04 19.94 11.40
C ALA A 166 2.72 19.63 12.75
N ALA A 167 3.33 18.46 12.88
CA ALA A 167 4.17 18.09 14.02
C ALA A 167 5.63 18.57 13.88
N GLY A 168 5.97 19.36 12.85
CA GLY A 168 7.31 19.92 12.63
C GLY A 168 8.32 18.92 12.07
N ARG A 169 7.88 17.80 11.50
CA ARG A 169 8.75 16.76 10.94
C ARG A 169 8.87 16.87 9.41
N GLU A 170 10.01 16.43 8.87
CA GLU A 170 10.20 16.36 7.41
C GLU A 170 9.38 15.19 6.86
N ALA A 171 8.53 15.48 5.87
CA ALA A 171 7.69 14.46 5.24
C ALA A 171 7.64 14.61 3.71
N LEU A 172 7.59 13.50 3.00
CA LEU A 172 7.45 13.44 1.55
C LEU A 172 6.19 12.64 1.16
N LEU A 173 5.52 13.08 0.11
CA LEU A 173 4.46 12.31 -0.52
C LEU A 173 5.09 11.26 -1.44
N VAL A 174 4.82 9.98 -1.17
CA VAL A 174 5.23 8.85 -2.01
C VAL A 174 4.03 7.94 -2.18
N THR A 175 3.26 8.18 -3.23
CA THR A 175 2.02 7.43 -3.51
C THR A 175 2.32 6.03 -4.04
N THR A 176 1.29 5.16 -4.07
CA THR A 176 1.43 3.79 -4.53
C THR A 176 1.43 3.69 -6.05
N PRO A 177 2.32 2.91 -6.66
CA PRO A 177 2.28 2.60 -8.08
C PRO A 177 1.34 1.42 -8.40
N ALA A 178 1.11 1.17 -9.68
CA ALA A 178 0.41 0.01 -10.18
C ALA A 178 0.86 -0.36 -11.62
N ASP A 179 2.13 -0.14 -11.91
CA ASP A 179 2.71 -0.31 -13.24
C ASP A 179 2.84 -1.78 -13.67
N SER A 180 2.80 -2.72 -12.72
CA SER A 180 2.77 -4.17 -13.02
C SER A 180 1.37 -4.74 -13.29
N PHE A 181 0.31 -3.92 -13.20
CA PHE A 181 -1.06 -4.41 -13.32
C PHE A 181 -1.54 -4.52 -14.79
N PRO A 182 -1.93 -5.71 -15.29
CA PRO A 182 -2.24 -5.97 -16.72
C PRO A 182 -3.59 -5.41 -17.26
N ALA A 183 -3.82 -5.24 -18.58
CA ALA A 183 -4.98 -4.51 -19.22
C ALA A 183 -5.68 -5.10 -20.50
N PRO A 184 -6.85 -5.67 -20.47
CA PRO A 184 -7.79 -6.18 -21.55
C PRO A 184 -9.21 -5.48 -21.77
N GLN A 185 -10.43 -5.85 -22.47
CA GLN A 185 -11.68 -5.01 -22.79
C GLN A 185 -13.11 -5.64 -22.90
N ILE A 186 -14.40 -4.93 -22.76
CA ILE A 186 -15.80 -4.77 -23.37
C ILE A 186 -17.17 -4.83 -22.62
N GLY A 187 -18.46 -4.23 -23.04
CA GLY A 187 -19.85 -4.43 -22.83
C GLY A 187 -21.19 -3.69 -22.73
N ASP A 188 -22.41 -3.87 -22.00
CA ASP A 188 -23.67 -3.05 -22.09
C ASP A 188 -24.64 -2.89 -20.91
N THR A 189 -24.59 -3.61 -19.82
CA THR A 189 -25.18 -3.28 -18.51
C THR A 189 -24.13 -2.49 -17.73
N VAL A 190 -24.47 -1.69 -16.73
CA VAL A 190 -23.43 -1.14 -15.87
C VAL A 190 -22.80 -2.26 -15.07
N VAL A 191 -21.57 -2.58 -15.41
CA VAL A 191 -20.77 -3.53 -14.69
C VAL A 191 -19.75 -2.77 -13.87
N ALA A 192 -19.91 -2.78 -12.56
CA ALA A 192 -18.96 -2.20 -11.61
C ALA A 192 -18.04 -3.30 -11.05
N VAL A 193 -16.84 -2.93 -10.59
CA VAL A 193 -15.93 -3.86 -9.95
C VAL A 193 -15.32 -3.28 -8.68
N SER A 194 -15.30 -4.08 -7.61
CA SER A 194 -14.53 -3.81 -6.40
C SER A 194 -13.42 -4.85 -6.25
N LEU A 195 -12.17 -4.39 -6.14
CA LEU A 195 -10.99 -5.23 -5.97
C LEU A 195 -10.41 -5.06 -4.57
N GLY A 196 -10.17 -6.15 -3.84
CA GLY A 196 -9.41 -6.18 -2.60
C GLY A 196 -10.19 -6.73 -1.41
N HIS A 197 -9.90 -6.23 -0.22
CA HIS A 197 -10.52 -6.68 1.03
C HIS A 197 -12.03 -6.40 1.06
N LEU A 198 -12.82 -7.44 1.31
CA LEU A 198 -14.29 -7.41 1.39
C LEU A 198 -14.72 -7.76 2.82
N GLY A 199 -14.51 -6.84 3.74
CA GLY A 199 -14.75 -6.98 5.18
C GLY A 199 -15.24 -5.67 5.80
N TRP A 200 -14.83 -5.39 7.02
CA TRP A 200 -15.26 -4.29 7.87
C TRP A 200 -15.08 -2.87 7.28
N ARG A 201 -14.08 -2.71 6.36
CA ARG A 201 -13.84 -1.43 5.65
C ARG A 201 -14.90 -1.09 4.63
N THR A 202 -15.62 -2.09 4.13
CA THR A 202 -16.64 -1.94 3.09
C THR A 202 -17.92 -1.35 3.69
N ASP A 203 -18.47 -0.36 3.03
CA ASP A 203 -19.80 0.18 3.33
C ASP A 203 -20.86 -0.71 2.66
N TRP A 204 -21.28 -1.71 3.39
CA TRP A 204 -22.29 -2.66 2.91
C TRP A 204 -23.67 -2.02 2.77
N ALA A 205 -23.99 -1.01 3.61
CA ALA A 205 -25.25 -0.26 3.50
C ALA A 205 -25.28 0.54 2.19
N LEU A 206 -24.18 1.21 1.83
CA LEU A 206 -24.03 1.89 0.55
C LEU A 206 -24.22 0.90 -0.62
N LEU A 207 -23.51 -0.22 -0.61
CA LEU A 207 -23.59 -1.22 -1.68
C LEU A 207 -24.99 -1.81 -1.83
N ARG A 208 -25.66 -2.09 -0.72
CA ARG A 208 -27.06 -2.54 -0.71
C ARG A 208 -27.98 -1.50 -1.33
N ALA A 209 -27.92 -0.25 -0.87
CA ALA A 209 -28.76 0.82 -1.38
C ALA A 209 -28.57 1.05 -2.89
N VAL A 210 -27.32 1.01 -3.35
CA VAL A 210 -26.97 1.12 -4.77
C VAL A 210 -27.52 -0.06 -5.58
N ALA A 211 -27.38 -1.29 -5.07
CA ALA A 211 -27.87 -2.48 -5.74
C ALA A 211 -29.40 -2.52 -5.82
N GLU A 212 -30.10 -2.15 -4.75
CA GLU A 212 -31.57 -2.01 -4.72
C GLU A 212 -32.06 -0.95 -5.72
N LYS A 213 -31.34 0.18 -5.82
CA LYS A 213 -31.73 1.29 -6.72
C LYS A 213 -31.51 0.96 -8.19
N LEU A 214 -30.42 0.32 -8.55
CA LEU A 214 -30.10 -0.04 -9.94
C LEU A 214 -30.75 -1.35 -10.37
N GLY A 215 -31.02 -2.25 -9.44
CA GLY A 215 -31.67 -3.55 -9.72
C GLY A 215 -30.93 -4.36 -10.78
N GLU A 216 -31.67 -4.85 -11.77
CA GLU A 216 -31.14 -5.66 -12.87
C GLU A 216 -30.16 -4.92 -13.78
N ARG A 217 -30.07 -3.59 -13.68
CA ARG A 217 -29.12 -2.79 -14.45
C ARG A 217 -27.70 -2.80 -13.88
N LEU A 218 -27.48 -3.40 -12.71
CA LEU A 218 -26.19 -3.50 -12.06
C LEU A 218 -25.68 -4.93 -12.09
N VAL A 219 -24.44 -5.09 -12.49
CA VAL A 219 -23.61 -6.25 -12.13
C VAL A 219 -22.41 -5.74 -11.36
N LEU A 220 -22.30 -6.10 -10.10
CA LEU A 220 -21.17 -5.72 -9.26
C LEU A 220 -20.25 -6.92 -9.03
N LEU A 221 -19.07 -6.87 -9.62
CA LEU A 221 -18.05 -7.89 -9.46
C LEU A 221 -17.22 -7.60 -8.20
N LEU A 222 -17.22 -8.53 -7.26
CA LEU A 222 -16.46 -8.46 -6.02
C LEU A 222 -15.25 -9.40 -6.11
N ILE A 223 -14.05 -8.85 -6.22
CA ILE A 223 -12.79 -9.59 -6.36
C ILE A 223 -11.98 -9.42 -5.09
N GLY A 224 -11.76 -10.50 -4.35
CA GLY A 224 -10.99 -10.49 -3.11
C GLY A 224 -11.46 -11.53 -2.10
N ASP A 225 -10.79 -11.55 -0.97
CA ASP A 225 -11.17 -12.42 0.13
C ASP A 225 -12.42 -11.87 0.82
N TRP A 226 -13.33 -12.79 1.13
CA TRP A 226 -14.59 -12.51 1.79
C TRP A 226 -14.42 -12.77 3.30
N HIS A 227 -14.40 -11.67 4.07
CA HIS A 227 -14.13 -11.72 5.51
C HIS A 227 -15.44 -11.75 6.30
N GLU A 228 -16.10 -12.92 6.32
CA GLU A 228 -17.38 -13.11 7.03
C GLU A 228 -17.27 -12.86 8.53
N ASP A 229 -16.16 -13.26 9.14
CA ASP A 229 -15.87 -13.07 10.55
C ASP A 229 -15.80 -11.57 10.97
N GLU A 230 -15.41 -10.71 10.03
CA GLU A 230 -15.38 -9.26 10.25
C GLU A 230 -16.76 -8.58 10.12
N CYS A 231 -17.72 -9.25 9.50
CA CYS A 231 -19.04 -8.71 9.13
C CYS A 231 -20.20 -9.59 9.62
N ALA A 232 -19.96 -10.52 10.54
CA ALA A 232 -20.94 -11.51 10.97
C ALA A 232 -22.25 -10.91 11.51
N ASP A 233 -22.17 -9.75 12.17
CA ASP A 233 -23.31 -9.06 12.76
C ASP A 233 -23.86 -7.91 11.87
N ASP A 234 -23.34 -7.75 10.65
CA ASP A 234 -23.74 -6.68 9.73
C ASP A 234 -24.91 -7.16 8.82
N PRO A 235 -26.15 -6.67 9.02
CA PRO A 235 -27.29 -7.10 8.22
C PRO A 235 -27.20 -6.71 6.75
N ASP A 236 -26.51 -5.60 6.43
CA ASP A 236 -26.34 -5.13 5.05
C ASP A 236 -25.32 -5.99 4.31
N PHE A 237 -24.30 -6.51 5.02
CA PHE A 237 -23.41 -7.53 4.48
C PHE A 237 -24.17 -8.79 4.05
N HIS A 238 -25.03 -9.30 4.91
CA HIS A 238 -25.83 -10.49 4.58
C HIS A 238 -26.80 -10.24 3.44
N ALA A 239 -27.41 -9.06 3.38
CA ALA A 239 -28.27 -8.65 2.27
C ALA A 239 -27.49 -8.58 0.95
N CYS A 240 -26.31 -7.96 0.95
CA CYS A 240 -25.42 -7.89 -0.20
C CYS A 240 -24.98 -9.28 -0.68
N ARG A 241 -24.65 -10.16 0.26
CA ARG A 241 -24.26 -11.54 -0.05
C ARG A 241 -25.33 -12.34 -0.79
N ALA A 242 -26.58 -12.08 -0.49
CA ALA A 242 -27.74 -12.72 -1.11
C ALA A 242 -28.24 -11.99 -2.38
N HIS A 243 -27.72 -10.79 -2.68
CA HIS A 243 -28.23 -9.97 -3.77
C HIS A 243 -27.76 -10.47 -5.15
N PRO A 244 -28.68 -10.66 -6.11
CA PRO A 244 -28.34 -11.26 -7.42
C PRO A 244 -27.39 -10.42 -8.27
N SER A 245 -27.37 -9.10 -8.07
CA SER A 245 -26.46 -8.19 -8.80
C SER A 245 -25.03 -8.19 -8.27
N LEU A 246 -24.76 -8.78 -7.08
CA LEU A 246 -23.44 -8.85 -6.48
C LEU A 246 -22.82 -10.23 -6.72
N VAL A 247 -21.77 -10.26 -7.49
CA VAL A 247 -21.09 -11.48 -7.89
C VAL A 247 -19.73 -11.56 -7.20
N TRP A 248 -19.61 -12.43 -6.20
CA TRP A 248 -18.32 -12.68 -5.58
C TRP A 248 -17.50 -13.67 -6.38
N LEU A 249 -16.28 -13.24 -6.76
CA LEU A 249 -15.37 -13.98 -7.61
C LEU A 249 -14.17 -14.56 -6.83
N GLY A 250 -14.12 -14.32 -5.53
CA GLY A 250 -13.00 -14.74 -4.70
C GLY A 250 -11.70 -14.01 -5.03
N ARG A 251 -10.62 -14.48 -4.41
CA ARG A 251 -9.28 -13.97 -4.69
C ARG A 251 -8.81 -14.42 -6.06
N GLN A 252 -8.27 -13.51 -6.85
CA GLN A 252 -7.78 -13.72 -8.20
C GLN A 252 -6.31 -13.35 -8.32
N SER A 253 -5.59 -13.93 -9.28
CA SER A 253 -4.27 -13.41 -9.66
C SER A 253 -4.41 -12.04 -10.32
N ASP A 254 -3.34 -11.25 -10.37
CA ASP A 254 -3.39 -9.93 -11.02
C ASP A 254 -3.76 -10.06 -12.51
N GLU A 255 -3.32 -11.11 -13.20
CA GLU A 255 -3.68 -11.39 -14.60
C GLU A 255 -5.17 -11.69 -14.76
N GLN A 256 -5.75 -12.48 -13.84
CA GLN A 256 -7.19 -12.79 -13.87
C GLN A 256 -8.01 -11.57 -13.46
N ALA A 257 -7.61 -10.87 -12.39
CA ALA A 257 -8.29 -9.67 -11.93
C ALA A 257 -8.31 -8.58 -13.02
N SER A 258 -7.22 -8.39 -13.76
CA SER A 258 -7.19 -7.41 -14.84
C SER A 258 -8.18 -7.75 -15.96
N ARG A 259 -8.28 -9.02 -16.36
CA ARG A 259 -9.25 -9.48 -17.37
C ARG A 259 -10.69 -9.26 -16.90
N LEU A 260 -10.96 -9.51 -15.61
CA LEU A 260 -12.27 -9.26 -15.00
C LEU A 260 -12.60 -7.78 -14.95
N ILE A 261 -11.66 -6.94 -14.52
CA ILE A 261 -11.84 -5.48 -14.44
C ILE A 261 -12.17 -4.90 -15.81
N LEU A 262 -11.63 -5.45 -16.87
CA LEU A 262 -11.96 -4.95 -18.21
C LEU A 262 -13.32 -5.38 -18.72
N THR A 263 -13.97 -6.34 -18.12
CA THR A 263 -15.39 -6.57 -18.39
C THR A 263 -16.28 -5.55 -17.67
N ALA A 264 -15.70 -4.72 -16.79
CA ALA A 264 -16.40 -3.70 -16.04
C ALA A 264 -16.35 -2.34 -16.76
N ASP A 265 -17.37 -1.53 -16.54
CA ASP A 265 -17.44 -0.14 -16.99
C ASP A 265 -16.64 0.78 -16.08
N VAL A 266 -16.61 0.46 -14.77
CA VAL A 266 -16.10 1.35 -13.73
C VAL A 266 -15.59 0.54 -12.53
N GLY A 267 -14.52 1.03 -11.92
CA GLY A 267 -14.06 0.57 -10.62
C GLY A 267 -14.78 1.29 -9.49
N ILE A 268 -14.95 0.66 -8.34
CA ILE A 268 -15.50 1.32 -7.16
C ILE A 268 -14.63 1.14 -5.93
N ILE A 269 -14.74 2.11 -5.02
CA ILE A 269 -14.19 2.08 -3.66
C ILE A 269 -15.33 2.28 -2.68
N PRO A 270 -16.03 1.21 -2.30
CA PRO A 270 -17.19 1.31 -1.42
C PRO A 270 -16.73 1.29 0.05
N PHE A 271 -15.89 2.24 0.45
CA PHE A 271 -15.38 2.31 1.81
C PHE A 271 -16.25 3.20 2.69
N LYS A 272 -16.39 2.82 3.96
CA LYS A 272 -16.99 3.66 4.99
C LYS A 272 -16.21 4.96 5.13
N LEU A 273 -16.93 6.09 5.26
CA LEU A 273 -16.34 7.40 5.54
C LEU A 273 -15.91 7.49 7.01
N GLU A 274 -14.77 6.90 7.31
CA GLU A 274 -14.20 6.85 8.65
C GLU A 274 -12.71 7.19 8.60
N PRO A 275 -12.12 7.72 9.69
CA PRO A 275 -10.75 8.23 9.70
C PRO A 275 -9.69 7.26 9.17
N PHE A 276 -9.88 5.96 9.40
CA PHE A 276 -8.95 4.95 8.87
C PHE A 276 -8.96 4.87 7.35
N ASN A 277 -10.14 4.90 6.74
CA ASN A 277 -10.30 4.84 5.28
C ASN A 277 -9.99 6.18 4.63
N ASP A 278 -10.34 7.29 5.31
CA ASP A 278 -10.26 8.64 4.77
C ASP A 278 -8.82 9.09 4.49
N ALA A 279 -7.88 8.71 5.35
CA ALA A 279 -6.46 9.06 5.19
C ALA A 279 -5.70 8.18 4.20
N GLY A 280 -6.24 7.02 3.84
CA GLY A 280 -5.58 6.06 2.97
C GLY A 280 -5.76 6.37 1.48
N LEU A 281 -4.81 5.91 0.66
CA LEU A 281 -4.91 5.98 -0.80
C LEU A 281 -5.02 4.56 -1.37
N PRO A 282 -6.24 4.12 -1.76
CA PRO A 282 -6.45 2.78 -2.29
C PRO A 282 -5.73 2.58 -3.64
N ASN A 283 -4.70 1.76 -3.68
CA ASN A 283 -3.90 1.50 -4.89
C ASN A 283 -4.72 0.93 -6.06
N ARG A 284 -5.89 0.33 -5.79
CA ARG A 284 -6.79 -0.18 -6.83
C ARG A 284 -7.26 0.89 -7.81
N ILE A 285 -7.25 2.17 -7.42
CA ILE A 285 -7.57 3.30 -8.32
C ILE A 285 -6.65 3.28 -9.55
N LEU A 286 -5.34 3.16 -9.35
CA LEU A 286 -4.40 3.07 -10.47
C LEU A 286 -4.57 1.77 -11.26
N LYS A 287 -4.91 0.67 -10.61
CA LYS A 287 -5.22 -0.58 -11.31
C LYS A 287 -6.40 -0.41 -12.27
N TYR A 288 -7.47 0.25 -11.84
CA TYR A 288 -8.61 0.57 -12.70
C TYR A 288 -8.23 1.56 -13.81
N ALA A 289 -7.53 2.64 -13.45
CA ALA A 289 -7.12 3.68 -14.40
C ALA A 289 -6.18 3.14 -15.49
N ARG A 290 -5.26 2.22 -15.19
CA ARG A 290 -4.42 1.54 -16.21
C ARG A 290 -5.23 0.77 -17.24
N LEU A 291 -6.47 0.43 -16.91
CA LEU A 291 -7.43 -0.24 -17.76
C LEU A 291 -8.37 0.74 -18.46
N GLY A 292 -8.13 2.04 -18.32
CA GLY A 292 -9.03 3.08 -18.80
C GLY A 292 -10.38 3.06 -18.09
N ARG A 293 -10.42 2.61 -16.82
CA ARG A 293 -11.63 2.58 -16.00
C ARG A 293 -11.57 3.67 -14.95
N ARG A 294 -12.57 4.56 -14.95
CA ARG A 294 -12.75 5.54 -13.86
C ARG A 294 -13.11 4.83 -12.56
N THR A 295 -12.92 5.51 -11.47
CA THR A 295 -13.28 5.02 -10.14
C THR A 295 -14.36 5.89 -9.54
N ILE A 296 -15.38 5.28 -8.92
CA ILE A 296 -16.34 6.00 -8.08
C ILE A 296 -16.01 5.68 -6.62
N SER A 297 -15.99 6.72 -5.80
CA SER A 297 -15.64 6.66 -4.38
C SER A 297 -16.55 7.56 -3.56
N PRO A 298 -16.87 7.24 -2.31
CA PRO A 298 -17.35 8.23 -1.36
C PRO A 298 -16.35 9.39 -1.21
N MET A 299 -16.71 10.42 -0.46
CA MET A 299 -15.95 11.67 -0.28
C MET A 299 -14.64 11.48 0.54
N LEU A 300 -13.89 10.41 0.29
CA LEU A 300 -12.61 10.14 0.94
C LEU A 300 -11.58 11.24 0.60
N SER A 301 -10.87 11.74 1.62
CA SER A 301 -9.88 12.81 1.46
C SER A 301 -8.61 12.32 0.77
N GLY A 302 -8.14 11.11 1.09
CA GLY A 302 -6.89 10.56 0.54
C GLY A 302 -6.89 10.33 -0.97
N VAL A 303 -8.07 10.30 -1.63
CA VAL A 303 -8.15 10.08 -3.09
C VAL A 303 -8.11 11.37 -3.91
N THR A 304 -8.08 12.55 -3.27
CA THR A 304 -8.09 13.85 -3.97
C THR A 304 -6.90 14.07 -4.89
N SER A 305 -5.72 13.57 -4.52
CA SER A 305 -4.52 13.65 -5.34
C SER A 305 -4.62 12.90 -6.67
N TRP A 306 -5.61 12.00 -6.79
CA TRP A 306 -5.87 11.24 -8.02
C TRP A 306 -7.20 11.61 -8.69
N ALA A 307 -7.62 12.87 -8.53
CA ALA A 307 -8.85 13.42 -9.11
C ALA A 307 -9.10 13.07 -10.59
N PRO A 308 -8.10 12.99 -11.50
CA PRO A 308 -8.34 12.57 -12.87
C PRO A 308 -8.97 11.17 -13.00
N ALA A 309 -8.70 10.28 -12.04
CA ALA A 309 -9.14 8.89 -12.05
C ALA A 309 -10.39 8.64 -11.20
N VAL A 310 -10.80 9.59 -10.33
CA VAL A 310 -11.81 9.35 -9.30
C VAL A 310 -12.93 10.38 -9.36
N THR A 311 -14.16 9.89 -9.47
CA THR A 311 -15.37 10.65 -9.23
C THR A 311 -15.79 10.41 -7.77
N ARG A 312 -15.82 11.47 -6.97
CA ARG A 312 -16.27 11.41 -5.57
C ARG A 312 -17.73 11.82 -5.46
N VAL A 313 -18.47 11.09 -4.66
CA VAL A 313 -19.93 11.25 -4.46
C VAL A 313 -20.28 11.30 -2.99
N ALA A 314 -21.36 12.00 -2.66
CA ALA A 314 -21.73 12.28 -1.27
C ALA A 314 -22.54 11.14 -0.64
N ASP A 315 -23.38 10.47 -1.41
CA ASP A 315 -24.34 9.49 -0.91
C ASP A 315 -24.64 8.36 -1.93
N ALA A 316 -25.53 7.45 -1.54
CA ALA A 316 -25.92 6.30 -2.37
C ALA A 316 -26.67 6.71 -3.65
N ASP A 317 -27.37 7.83 -3.65
CA ASP A 317 -28.13 8.33 -4.80
C ASP A 317 -27.18 8.86 -5.87
N GLU A 318 -26.21 9.67 -5.47
CA GLU A 318 -25.14 10.15 -6.35
C GLU A 318 -24.25 8.98 -6.82
N PHE A 319 -23.99 7.99 -5.93
CA PHE A 319 -23.20 6.81 -6.30
C PHE A 319 -23.89 6.00 -7.39
N ALA A 320 -25.20 5.74 -7.25
CA ALA A 320 -25.96 5.01 -8.24
C ALA A 320 -26.08 5.79 -9.57
N ALA A 321 -26.25 7.12 -9.52
CA ALA A 321 -26.27 7.98 -10.70
C ALA A 321 -24.93 7.94 -11.42
N ALA A 322 -23.83 8.10 -10.72
CA ALA A 322 -22.49 8.05 -11.28
C ALA A 322 -22.18 6.67 -11.90
N LEU A 323 -22.66 5.58 -11.31
CA LEU A 323 -22.57 4.24 -11.92
C LEU A 323 -23.34 4.16 -13.24
N ALA A 324 -24.58 4.65 -13.24
CA ALA A 324 -25.44 4.61 -14.42
C ALA A 324 -24.86 5.39 -15.61
N GLU A 325 -24.17 6.51 -15.34
CA GLU A 325 -23.46 7.30 -16.36
C GLU A 325 -22.29 6.55 -17.00
N GLN A 326 -21.72 5.56 -16.33
CA GLN A 326 -20.62 4.75 -16.85
C GLN A 326 -21.09 3.52 -17.65
N ALA A 327 -22.38 3.29 -17.76
CA ALA A 327 -22.90 2.13 -18.50
C ALA A 327 -22.40 2.12 -19.95
N GLY A 328 -21.77 1.02 -20.37
CA GLY A 328 -21.17 0.88 -21.70
C GLY A 328 -19.75 1.45 -21.85
N ALA A 329 -19.19 2.11 -20.83
CA ALA A 329 -17.83 2.68 -20.88
C ALA A 329 -16.73 1.60 -21.14
N ARG A 330 -17.04 0.35 -20.86
CA ARG A 330 -16.14 -0.79 -21.14
C ARG A 330 -15.88 -1.01 -22.64
N THR A 331 -16.77 -0.51 -23.51
CA THR A 331 -16.62 -0.62 -24.96
C THR A 331 -15.56 0.31 -25.52
N LEU A 332 -15.31 1.44 -24.84
CA LEU A 332 -14.31 2.43 -25.22
C LEU A 332 -13.54 2.87 -23.97
N PRO A 333 -12.42 2.19 -23.64
CA PRO A 333 -11.59 2.59 -22.52
C PRO A 333 -11.08 4.02 -22.64
N ASP A 334 -11.07 4.77 -21.54
CA ASP A 334 -10.53 6.12 -21.48
C ASP A 334 -9.01 6.09 -21.72
N GLY A 335 -8.59 6.46 -22.94
CA GLY A 335 -7.20 6.43 -23.37
C GLY A 335 -6.33 7.42 -22.61
N GLU A 336 -6.82 8.64 -22.35
CA GLU A 336 -6.07 9.67 -21.61
C GLU A 336 -5.87 9.26 -20.16
N LEU A 337 -6.90 8.70 -19.52
CA LEU A 337 -6.81 8.15 -18.18
C LEU A 337 -5.81 7.01 -18.10
N ARG A 338 -5.79 6.14 -19.11
CA ARG A 338 -4.84 5.03 -19.20
C ARG A 338 -3.41 5.52 -19.34
N GLU A 339 -3.15 6.48 -20.23
CA GLU A 339 -1.83 7.10 -20.40
C GLU A 339 -1.36 7.76 -19.09
N TRP A 340 -2.25 8.52 -18.45
CA TRP A 340 -1.97 9.11 -17.15
C TRP A 340 -1.58 8.03 -16.10
N ALA A 341 -2.34 6.95 -16.02
CA ALA A 341 -2.09 5.88 -15.05
C ALA A 341 -0.81 5.08 -15.35
N VAL A 342 -0.50 4.84 -16.62
CA VAL A 342 0.75 4.19 -17.06
C VAL A 342 1.96 5.03 -16.66
N ALA A 343 1.83 6.36 -16.66
CA ALA A 343 2.88 7.26 -16.22
C ALA A 343 3.08 7.27 -14.68
N GLN A 344 2.15 6.70 -13.89
CA GLN A 344 2.29 6.58 -12.42
C GLN A 344 3.11 5.33 -12.05
N THR A 345 4.32 5.23 -12.58
CA THR A 345 5.22 4.09 -12.33
C THR A 345 5.86 4.16 -10.95
N ALA A 346 6.33 3.02 -10.44
CA ALA A 346 7.13 2.97 -9.22
C ALA A 346 8.37 3.88 -9.31
N ARG A 347 9.00 3.94 -10.50
CA ARG A 347 10.14 4.84 -10.76
C ARG A 347 9.77 6.31 -10.51
N ARG A 348 8.62 6.76 -11.05
CA ARG A 348 8.14 8.13 -10.85
C ARG A 348 7.76 8.41 -9.40
N GLN A 349 7.06 7.47 -8.77
CA GLN A 349 6.61 7.64 -7.39
C GLN A 349 7.78 7.63 -6.39
N ASN A 350 8.86 6.93 -6.70
CA ASN A 350 10.08 6.91 -5.89
C ASN A 350 11.02 8.10 -6.15
N GLU A 351 10.73 8.98 -7.11
CA GLU A 351 11.60 10.12 -7.42
C GLU A 351 11.95 10.99 -6.19
N PRO A 352 10.99 11.35 -5.30
CA PRO A 352 11.31 12.09 -4.09
C PRO A 352 12.26 11.32 -3.14
N LEU A 353 12.15 9.99 -3.11
CA LEU A 353 13.04 9.15 -2.29
C LEU A 353 14.45 9.10 -2.91
N TRP A 354 14.54 8.97 -4.22
CA TRP A 354 15.82 8.97 -4.92
C TRP A 354 16.56 10.29 -4.73
N GLN A 355 15.91 11.42 -4.89
CA GLN A 355 16.49 12.74 -4.65
C GLN A 355 17.09 12.83 -3.24
N ARG A 356 16.41 12.27 -2.24
CA ARG A 356 16.92 12.27 -0.86
C ARG A 356 18.07 11.28 -0.67
N LEU A 357 18.02 10.10 -1.29
CA LEU A 357 19.10 9.10 -1.25
C LEU A 357 20.38 9.62 -1.91
N GLU A 358 20.26 10.30 -3.05
CA GLU A 358 21.39 10.91 -3.76
C GLU A 358 22.08 12.00 -2.95
N GLN A 359 21.32 12.83 -2.20
CA GLN A 359 21.87 13.80 -1.25
C GLN A 359 22.73 13.14 -0.15
N LEU A 360 22.48 11.87 0.15
CA LEU A 360 23.20 11.07 1.13
C LEU A 360 24.30 10.22 0.49
N GLY A 361 24.58 10.40 -0.80
CA GLY A 361 25.60 9.67 -1.55
C GLY A 361 25.22 8.26 -1.97
N VAL A 362 23.92 7.89 -1.91
CA VAL A 362 23.42 6.61 -2.44
C VAL A 362 23.15 6.77 -3.92
N ALA A 363 23.94 6.12 -4.77
CA ALA A 363 23.81 6.22 -6.22
C ALA A 363 22.58 5.45 -6.75
N ARG A 364 21.93 6.00 -7.78
CA ARG A 364 20.94 5.31 -8.60
C ARG A 364 21.61 4.80 -9.87
N ASP A 365 21.40 3.53 -10.18
CA ASP A 365 21.78 3.01 -11.50
C ASP A 365 20.85 3.58 -12.59
N SER A 366 21.44 3.94 -13.70
CA SER A 366 20.77 4.51 -14.88
C SER A 366 19.90 3.49 -15.64
#